data_f280f46cc553c2627e3d649f1c30946a
#
_entry.id   f280f46cc553c2627e3d649f1c30946a
#
_cell.length_a   1.000
_cell.length_b   1.000
_cell.length_c   1.000
_cell.angle_alpha   90.00
_cell.angle_beta   90.00
_cell.angle_gamma   90.00
#
_symmetry.space_group_name_H-M   'P 1'
#
loop_
_entity.id
_entity.type
_entity.pdbx_description
1 polymer ?
#
loop_
_entity_poly.entity_id
_entity_poly.type
_entity_poly.pdbx_seq_one_letter_code
_entity_poly.pdbx_strand_id
1 'polypeptide(L)'
;MKCIKIHKSDSVAVAVEPLNAGETVTVDAKEITLLNDIPAGHKFALKYIPQGENIIKYAYPIGHAKCDIKMGEHIHTHNTKSNLSGVLEYEYTPDFKEVEKLKPLTFKGYKRPDGKVGIRNEIWIVPTVGCVNSIVREIENEAQKFKNLSNNTLVIQW
;
A
#
# COMPACT_ATOMS: atom_id res chain seq x y z
N MET A 1 -13.99 -7.10 -16.71
CA MET A 1 -12.51 -7.24 -16.88
C MET A 1 -12.09 -8.33 -15.91
N LYS A 2 -11.62 -9.47 -16.42
CA LYS A 2 -11.30 -10.67 -15.61
C LYS A 2 -9.96 -10.59 -14.89
N CYS A 3 -9.02 -9.81 -15.42
CA CYS A 3 -7.68 -9.63 -14.86
C CYS A 3 -7.17 -8.22 -15.11
N ILE A 4 -6.17 -7.79 -14.35
CA ILE A 4 -5.59 -6.46 -14.43
C ILE A 4 -4.06 -6.53 -14.41
N LYS A 5 -3.42 -5.82 -15.34
CA LYS A 5 -2.01 -5.44 -15.31
C LYS A 5 -1.92 -4.01 -14.79
N ILE A 6 -1.12 -3.77 -13.78
CA ILE A 6 -1.13 -2.48 -13.05
C ILE A 6 -0.15 -1.48 -13.66
N HIS A 7 1.04 -1.94 -14.05
CA HIS A 7 2.04 -1.09 -14.68
C HIS A 7 2.57 -1.73 -15.97
N LYS A 8 2.96 -0.90 -16.94
CA LYS A 8 3.43 -1.37 -18.25
C LYS A 8 4.63 -2.33 -18.20
N SER A 9 5.49 -2.19 -17.18
CA SER A 9 6.68 -3.05 -16.98
C SER A 9 6.38 -4.34 -16.21
N ASP A 10 5.15 -4.55 -15.72
CA ASP A 10 4.81 -5.74 -14.95
C ASP A 10 4.96 -7.00 -15.81
N SER A 11 5.60 -8.02 -15.24
CA SER A 11 5.71 -9.35 -15.82
C SER A 11 4.54 -10.27 -15.47
N VAL A 12 3.61 -9.76 -14.64
CA VAL A 12 2.45 -10.50 -14.15
C VAL A 12 1.17 -9.67 -14.26
N ALA A 13 0.02 -10.35 -14.36
CA ALA A 13 -1.30 -9.78 -14.13
C ALA A 13 -1.96 -10.43 -12.92
N VAL A 14 -2.98 -9.79 -12.38
CA VAL A 14 -3.78 -10.26 -11.24
C VAL A 14 -5.17 -10.64 -11.72
N ALA A 15 -5.63 -11.82 -11.35
CA ALA A 15 -7.01 -12.24 -11.59
C ALA A 15 -7.95 -11.45 -10.64
N VAL A 16 -8.97 -10.81 -11.20
CA VAL A 16 -10.01 -10.09 -10.42
C VAL A 16 -11.09 -11.05 -9.95
N GLU A 17 -11.34 -12.10 -10.72
CA GLU A 17 -12.25 -13.21 -10.43
C GLU A 17 -11.51 -14.52 -10.62
N PRO A 18 -12.01 -15.69 -10.14
CA PRO A 18 -11.38 -16.97 -10.39
C PRO A 18 -11.35 -17.27 -11.90
N LEU A 19 -10.21 -17.73 -12.40
CA LEU A 19 -10.00 -18.10 -13.80
C LEU A 19 -9.58 -19.57 -13.88
N ASN A 20 -10.03 -20.28 -14.94
CA ASN A 20 -9.77 -21.71 -15.07
C ASN A 20 -8.58 -21.99 -15.99
N ALA A 21 -7.91 -23.10 -15.78
CA ALA A 21 -6.91 -23.63 -16.71
C ALA A 21 -7.50 -23.82 -18.10
N GLY A 22 -6.74 -23.46 -19.14
CA GLY A 22 -7.19 -23.49 -20.53
C GLY A 22 -8.01 -22.26 -20.96
N GLU A 23 -8.40 -21.40 -20.03
CA GLU A 23 -9.09 -20.14 -20.35
C GLU A 23 -8.12 -19.15 -20.99
N THR A 24 -8.58 -18.43 -22.03
CA THR A 24 -7.80 -17.36 -22.66
C THR A 24 -8.28 -16.01 -22.16
N VAL A 25 -7.34 -15.20 -21.68
CA VAL A 25 -7.58 -13.82 -21.22
C VAL A 25 -6.79 -12.82 -22.06
N THR A 26 -7.32 -11.62 -22.24
CA THR A 26 -6.65 -10.56 -23.00
C THR A 26 -6.04 -9.54 -22.03
N VAL A 27 -4.72 -9.31 -22.16
CA VAL A 27 -3.97 -8.29 -21.40
C VAL A 27 -3.13 -7.46 -22.37
N ASP A 28 -3.30 -6.14 -22.39
CA ASP A 28 -2.60 -5.23 -23.31
C ASP A 28 -2.73 -5.67 -24.80
N ALA A 29 -3.94 -6.05 -25.23
CA ALA A 29 -4.23 -6.58 -26.57
C ALA A 29 -3.50 -7.89 -26.92
N LYS A 30 -2.91 -8.58 -25.94
CA LYS A 30 -2.27 -9.89 -26.10
C LYS A 30 -3.13 -10.97 -25.47
N GLU A 31 -3.39 -12.03 -26.20
CA GLU A 31 -4.08 -13.22 -25.71
C GLU A 31 -3.10 -14.12 -24.94
N ILE A 32 -3.54 -14.58 -23.76
CA ILE A 32 -2.77 -15.45 -22.89
C ILE A 32 -3.67 -16.61 -22.46
N THR A 33 -3.29 -17.83 -22.81
CA THR A 33 -3.96 -19.04 -22.34
C THR A 33 -3.38 -19.44 -20.99
N LEU A 34 -4.24 -19.60 -19.98
CA LEU A 34 -3.85 -19.96 -18.63
C LEU A 34 -3.50 -21.44 -18.55
N LEU A 35 -2.39 -21.75 -17.88
CA LEU A 35 -1.90 -23.14 -17.72
C LEU A 35 -2.43 -23.79 -16.44
N ASN A 36 -2.92 -22.98 -15.47
CA ASN A 36 -3.42 -23.42 -14.19
C ASN A 36 -4.69 -22.65 -13.84
N ASP A 37 -5.45 -23.15 -12.88
CA ASP A 37 -6.48 -22.39 -12.22
C ASP A 37 -5.85 -21.25 -11.44
N ILE A 38 -6.40 -20.04 -11.60
CA ILE A 38 -5.91 -18.82 -10.94
C ILE A 38 -7.01 -18.30 -10.00
N PRO A 39 -6.88 -18.44 -8.69
CA PRO A 39 -7.84 -17.88 -7.75
C PRO A 39 -7.90 -16.36 -7.86
N ALA A 40 -9.04 -15.76 -7.47
CA ALA A 40 -9.18 -14.30 -7.38
C ALA A 40 -8.10 -13.70 -6.49
N GLY A 41 -7.51 -12.58 -6.92
CA GLY A 41 -6.39 -11.91 -6.25
C GLY A 41 -5.01 -12.52 -6.51
N HIS A 42 -4.94 -13.69 -7.16
CA HIS A 42 -3.67 -14.33 -7.50
C HIS A 42 -3.11 -13.83 -8.83
N LYS A 43 -1.82 -14.09 -9.03
CA LYS A 43 -1.04 -13.63 -10.17
C LYS A 43 -0.77 -14.76 -11.16
N PHE A 44 -0.68 -14.42 -12.46
CA PHE A 44 -0.19 -15.29 -13.51
C PHE A 44 0.83 -14.56 -14.38
N ALA A 45 1.72 -15.31 -15.02
CA ALA A 45 2.80 -14.78 -15.84
C ALA A 45 2.28 -14.24 -17.19
N LEU A 46 2.72 -13.04 -17.58
CA LEU A 46 2.44 -12.40 -18.87
C LEU A 46 3.50 -12.75 -19.93
N LYS A 47 4.62 -13.30 -19.52
CA LYS A 47 5.74 -13.73 -20.35
C LYS A 47 6.44 -14.92 -19.70
N TYR A 48 7.33 -15.57 -20.44
CA TYR A 48 8.27 -16.51 -19.87
C TYR A 48 9.23 -15.78 -18.90
N ILE A 49 9.45 -16.35 -17.72
CA ILE A 49 10.33 -15.83 -16.66
C ILE A 49 11.31 -16.93 -16.30
N PRO A 50 12.59 -16.82 -16.66
CA PRO A 50 13.63 -17.80 -16.32
C PRO A 50 13.85 -17.91 -14.82
N GLN A 51 14.37 -19.06 -14.39
CA GLN A 51 14.82 -19.27 -13.01
C GLN A 51 15.82 -18.18 -12.61
N GLY A 52 15.63 -17.61 -11.41
CA GLY A 52 16.46 -16.52 -10.86
C GLY A 52 16.08 -15.14 -11.36
N GLU A 53 15.27 -14.98 -12.41
CA GLU A 53 14.82 -13.67 -12.87
C GLU A 53 13.78 -13.06 -11.91
N ASN A 54 13.82 -11.73 -11.79
CA ASN A 54 12.89 -10.99 -10.97
C ASN A 54 11.47 -11.00 -11.55
N ILE A 55 10.50 -11.25 -10.68
CA ILE A 55 9.07 -11.10 -10.98
C ILE A 55 8.67 -9.66 -10.66
N ILE A 56 8.23 -8.93 -11.68
CA ILE A 56 7.91 -7.50 -11.58
C ILE A 56 6.40 -7.32 -11.41
N LYS A 57 6.00 -6.57 -10.37
CA LYS A 57 4.63 -6.09 -10.13
C LYS A 57 4.70 -4.68 -9.58
N TYR A 58 3.80 -3.80 -10.02
CA TYR A 58 3.83 -2.37 -9.67
C TYR A 58 5.12 -1.65 -10.11
N ALA A 59 5.75 -2.08 -11.19
CA ALA A 59 7.07 -1.65 -11.66
C ALA A 59 8.27 -2.08 -10.80
N TYR A 60 8.05 -2.82 -9.69
CA TYR A 60 9.10 -3.24 -8.76
C TYR A 60 9.21 -4.76 -8.66
N PRO A 61 10.42 -5.29 -8.37
CA PRO A 61 10.59 -6.71 -8.12
C PRO A 61 9.91 -7.12 -6.81
N ILE A 62 8.96 -8.06 -6.90
CA ILE A 62 8.27 -8.64 -5.75
C ILE A 62 8.89 -9.94 -5.27
N GLY A 63 9.89 -10.44 -5.97
CA GLY A 63 10.60 -11.69 -5.72
C GLY A 63 11.30 -12.15 -6.98
N HIS A 64 11.87 -13.35 -6.95
CA HIS A 64 12.48 -13.99 -8.10
C HIS A 64 11.90 -15.40 -8.33
N ALA A 65 11.99 -15.88 -9.55
CA ALA A 65 11.53 -17.20 -9.95
C ALA A 65 12.45 -18.29 -9.37
N LYS A 66 11.86 -19.30 -8.70
CA LYS A 66 12.59 -20.47 -8.17
C LYS A 66 12.89 -21.50 -9.26
N CYS A 67 12.13 -21.49 -10.32
CA CYS A 67 12.25 -22.32 -11.51
C CYS A 67 11.76 -21.52 -12.70
N ASP A 68 11.92 -22.06 -13.91
CA ASP A 68 11.34 -21.46 -15.11
C ASP A 68 9.81 -21.39 -15.00
N ILE A 69 9.25 -20.21 -15.28
CA ILE A 69 7.81 -19.95 -15.24
C ILE A 69 7.33 -19.64 -16.66
N LYS A 70 6.35 -20.39 -17.15
CA LYS A 70 5.80 -20.20 -18.48
C LYS A 70 4.75 -19.08 -18.49
N MET A 71 4.54 -18.48 -19.67
CA MET A 71 3.43 -17.54 -19.86
C MET A 71 2.09 -18.24 -19.57
N GLY A 72 1.20 -17.58 -18.83
CA GLY A 72 -0.08 -18.14 -18.39
C GLY A 72 -0.01 -19.00 -17.12
N GLU A 73 1.18 -19.22 -16.55
CA GLU A 73 1.37 -20.03 -15.36
C GLU A 73 1.02 -19.24 -14.09
N HIS A 74 0.40 -19.91 -13.12
CA HIS A 74 0.09 -19.36 -11.80
C HIS A 74 1.37 -19.03 -11.03
N ILE A 75 1.47 -17.83 -10.47
CA ILE A 75 2.62 -17.36 -9.70
C ILE A 75 2.27 -17.29 -8.23
N HIS A 76 2.94 -18.11 -7.42
CA HIS A 76 2.77 -18.19 -5.97
C HIS A 76 4.03 -18.75 -5.30
N THR A 77 3.97 -19.05 -4.01
CA THR A 77 5.11 -19.54 -3.20
C THR A 77 5.77 -20.81 -3.72
N HIS A 78 5.09 -21.62 -4.54
CA HIS A 78 5.66 -22.82 -5.14
C HIS A 78 6.77 -22.51 -6.16
N ASN A 79 6.64 -21.42 -6.92
CA ASN A 79 7.58 -21.02 -7.98
C ASN A 79 8.21 -19.64 -7.78
N THR A 80 7.88 -18.94 -6.68
CA THR A 80 8.41 -17.60 -6.36
C THR A 80 9.03 -17.59 -4.97
N LYS A 81 10.17 -16.91 -4.84
CA LYS A 81 10.81 -16.60 -3.56
C LYS A 81 10.94 -15.09 -3.40
N SER A 82 10.66 -14.58 -2.20
CA SER A 82 10.87 -13.16 -1.88
C SER A 82 12.36 -12.79 -1.99
N ASN A 83 12.63 -11.57 -2.45
CA ASN A 83 13.98 -11.00 -2.43
C ASN A 83 14.37 -10.50 -1.02
N LEU A 84 13.42 -10.49 -0.08
CA LEU A 84 13.67 -10.19 1.33
C LEU A 84 14.23 -11.43 2.01
N SER A 85 15.54 -11.62 1.97
CA SER A 85 16.23 -12.73 2.63
C SER A 85 17.37 -12.20 3.50
N GLY A 86 17.29 -12.48 4.81
CA GLY A 86 18.32 -12.12 5.78
C GLY A 86 18.27 -10.66 6.27
N VAL A 87 19.26 -10.28 7.04
CA VAL A 87 19.51 -8.89 7.41
C VAL A 87 20.12 -8.23 6.20
N LEU A 88 19.36 -7.37 5.51
CA LEU A 88 19.89 -6.58 4.41
C LEU A 88 20.73 -5.44 4.99
N GLU A 89 21.95 -5.30 4.53
CA GLU A 89 22.71 -4.08 4.76
C GLU A 89 22.05 -2.98 3.92
N TYR A 90 21.42 -2.03 4.58
CA TYR A 90 20.83 -0.86 3.93
C TYR A 90 21.85 0.28 3.98
N GLU A 91 22.31 0.72 2.83
CA GLU A 91 23.05 1.96 2.70
C GLU A 91 22.05 3.09 2.40
N TYR A 92 22.04 4.11 3.25
CA TYR A 92 21.23 5.30 3.03
C TYR A 92 21.94 6.17 1.97
N THR A 93 21.46 6.10 0.74
CA THR A 93 21.92 6.94 -0.38
C THR A 93 20.88 8.02 -0.67
N PRO A 94 20.94 9.18 0.02
CA PRO A 94 19.98 10.25 -0.20
C PRO A 94 20.20 10.92 -1.58
N ASP A 95 19.16 10.98 -2.39
CA ASP A 95 19.10 11.79 -3.61
C ASP A 95 18.27 13.05 -3.35
N PHE A 96 18.87 14.03 -2.67
CA PHE A 96 18.23 15.32 -2.42
C PHE A 96 18.41 16.22 -3.65
N LYS A 97 17.32 16.51 -4.32
CA LYS A 97 17.29 17.60 -5.29
C LYS A 97 17.18 18.92 -4.55
N GLU A 98 17.98 19.91 -4.93
CA GLU A 98 17.80 21.27 -4.42
C GLU A 98 16.38 21.73 -4.74
N VAL A 99 15.60 21.97 -3.68
CA VAL A 99 14.25 22.53 -3.82
C VAL A 99 14.39 24.05 -3.72
N GLU A 100 13.79 24.76 -4.68
CA GLU A 100 13.74 26.21 -4.65
C GLU A 100 13.15 26.69 -3.32
N LYS A 101 13.89 27.56 -2.61
CA LYS A 101 13.45 28.09 -1.33
C LYS A 101 12.25 29.03 -1.54
N LEU A 102 11.06 28.50 -1.35
CA LEU A 102 9.84 29.30 -1.36
C LEU A 102 9.86 30.31 -0.21
N LYS A 103 9.27 31.48 -0.41
CA LYS A 103 9.03 32.42 0.70
C LYS A 103 8.20 31.72 1.78
N PRO A 104 8.63 31.75 3.04
CA PRO A 104 7.89 31.11 4.12
C PRO A 104 6.47 31.69 4.20
N LEU A 105 5.49 30.80 4.09
CA LEU A 105 4.09 31.17 4.35
C LEU A 105 3.89 31.31 5.84
N THR A 106 3.23 32.38 6.27
CA THR A 106 2.91 32.63 7.67
C THR A 106 1.42 32.41 7.93
N PHE A 107 1.09 31.92 9.11
CA PHE A 107 -0.28 31.74 9.59
C PHE A 107 -0.38 32.08 11.07
N LYS A 108 -1.60 32.33 11.55
CA LYS A 108 -1.86 32.55 12.97
C LYS A 108 -1.93 31.20 13.66
N GLY A 109 -1.19 31.02 14.76
CA GLY A 109 -1.17 29.81 15.55
C GLY A 109 -1.24 30.09 17.05
N TYR A 110 -1.43 29.03 17.84
CA TYR A 110 -1.43 29.09 19.32
C TYR A 110 -0.03 28.76 19.82
N LYS A 111 0.63 29.72 20.48
CA LYS A 111 1.91 29.46 21.17
C LYS A 111 1.63 28.81 22.52
N ARG A 112 2.17 27.64 22.74
CA ARG A 112 2.03 26.88 24.00
C ARG A 112 3.10 27.29 25.02
N PRO A 113 2.88 27.06 26.33
CA PRO A 113 3.86 27.38 27.38
C PRO A 113 5.22 26.69 27.21
N ASP A 114 5.22 25.50 26.60
CA ASP A 114 6.43 24.71 26.27
C ASP A 114 7.17 25.21 25.01
N GLY A 115 6.72 26.31 24.40
CA GLY A 115 7.33 26.93 23.22
C GLY A 115 6.87 26.31 21.86
N LYS A 116 6.08 25.25 21.89
CA LYS A 116 5.49 24.66 20.67
C LYS A 116 4.38 25.52 20.12
N VAL A 117 4.10 25.38 18.83
CA VAL A 117 3.04 26.13 18.14
C VAL A 117 2.06 25.14 17.53
N GLY A 118 0.77 25.35 17.77
CA GLY A 118 -0.32 24.60 17.16
C GLY A 118 -1.18 25.50 16.28
N ILE A 119 -1.71 24.98 15.19
CA ILE A 119 -2.69 25.67 14.32
C ILE A 119 -4.13 25.44 14.80
N ARG A 120 -4.33 24.39 15.59
CA ARG A 120 -5.62 24.01 16.19
C ARG A 120 -5.42 23.61 17.64
N ASN A 121 -6.45 23.77 18.42
CA ASN A 121 -6.49 23.30 19.81
C ASN A 121 -7.43 22.09 19.86
N GLU A 122 -6.89 20.91 19.55
CA GLU A 122 -7.64 19.67 19.42
C GLU A 122 -7.08 18.59 20.36
N ILE A 123 -7.96 17.73 20.85
CA ILE A 123 -7.61 16.49 21.52
C ILE A 123 -8.01 15.35 20.60
N TRP A 124 -7.05 14.55 20.18
CA TRP A 124 -7.29 13.39 19.34
C TRP A 124 -7.31 12.13 20.19
N ILE A 125 -8.38 11.36 20.08
CA ILE A 125 -8.51 10.07 20.75
C ILE A 125 -8.43 8.99 19.68
N VAL A 126 -7.32 8.24 19.68
CA VAL A 126 -7.05 7.20 18.68
C VAL A 126 -7.17 5.83 19.35
N PRO A 127 -8.23 5.06 19.07
CA PRO A 127 -8.38 3.71 19.60
C PRO A 127 -7.34 2.79 18.98
N THR A 128 -6.70 1.98 19.81
CA THR A 128 -5.69 0.99 19.35
C THR A 128 -6.30 -0.29 18.82
N VAL A 129 -7.57 -0.55 19.15
CA VAL A 129 -8.34 -1.72 18.69
C VAL A 129 -9.82 -1.34 18.52
N GLY A 130 -10.50 -1.99 17.58
CA GLY A 130 -11.89 -1.65 17.23
C GLY A 130 -12.92 -1.85 18.36
N CYS A 131 -12.66 -2.77 19.30
CA CYS A 131 -13.58 -3.07 20.39
C CYS A 131 -13.74 -1.93 21.42
N VAL A 132 -12.81 -0.97 21.46
CA VAL A 132 -12.90 0.19 22.37
C VAL A 132 -13.53 1.43 21.73
N ASN A 133 -13.99 1.36 20.50
CA ASN A 133 -14.59 2.51 19.79
C ASN A 133 -15.82 3.07 20.50
N SER A 134 -16.64 2.23 21.15
CA SER A 134 -17.81 2.69 21.93
C SER A 134 -17.38 3.54 23.12
N ILE A 135 -16.33 3.13 23.83
CA ILE A 135 -15.77 3.88 24.97
C ILE A 135 -15.22 5.23 24.51
N VAL A 136 -14.53 5.26 23.36
CA VAL A 136 -13.98 6.51 22.79
C VAL A 136 -15.12 7.47 22.45
N ARG A 137 -16.23 6.99 21.89
CA ARG A 137 -17.43 7.81 21.63
C ARG A 137 -18.06 8.38 22.91
N GLU A 138 -18.12 7.58 23.97
CA GLU A 138 -18.61 8.06 25.26
C GLU A 138 -17.71 9.19 25.83
N ILE A 139 -16.39 9.00 25.77
CA ILE A 139 -15.42 10.03 26.19
C ILE A 139 -15.60 11.29 25.34
N GLU A 140 -15.75 11.17 24.02
CA GLU A 140 -16.00 12.31 23.14
C GLU A 140 -17.28 13.05 23.52
N ASN A 141 -18.40 12.33 23.72
CA ASN A 141 -19.66 12.91 24.11
C ASN A 141 -19.58 13.65 25.45
N GLU A 142 -18.89 13.08 26.44
CA GLU A 142 -18.65 13.74 27.72
C GLU A 142 -17.79 14.99 27.53
N ALA A 143 -16.71 14.90 26.74
CA ALA A 143 -15.81 16.02 26.49
C ALA A 143 -16.51 17.20 25.77
N GLN A 144 -17.48 16.93 24.90
CA GLN A 144 -18.28 17.98 24.25
C GLN A 144 -19.05 18.86 25.24
N LYS A 145 -19.42 18.34 26.43
CA LYS A 145 -20.09 19.10 27.48
C LYS A 145 -19.19 20.23 28.04
N PHE A 146 -17.87 20.03 27.95
CA PHE A 146 -16.89 21.02 28.43
C PHE A 146 -16.43 22.01 27.32
N LYS A 147 -16.90 21.83 26.08
CA LYS A 147 -16.55 22.70 24.96
C LYS A 147 -16.79 24.20 25.22
N ASN A 148 -17.81 24.54 26.01
CA ASN A 148 -18.15 25.91 26.37
C ASN A 148 -17.30 26.47 27.48
N LEU A 149 -16.48 25.66 28.20
CA LEU A 149 -15.65 26.06 29.30
C LEU A 149 -14.21 26.42 28.88
N SER A 150 -13.77 25.85 27.74
CA SER A 150 -12.48 26.19 27.14
C SER A 150 -12.73 26.76 25.75
N ASN A 151 -12.64 28.06 25.57
CA ASN A 151 -12.73 28.68 24.24
C ASN A 151 -11.79 27.99 23.28
N ASN A 152 -12.35 27.23 22.32
CA ASN A 152 -11.69 26.63 21.15
C ASN A 152 -10.99 25.25 21.30
N THR A 153 -11.36 24.40 22.25
CA THR A 153 -10.90 22.99 22.23
C THR A 153 -11.92 22.12 21.49
N LEU A 154 -11.49 21.42 20.44
CA LEU A 154 -12.27 20.43 19.69
C LEU A 154 -11.75 19.04 20.02
N VAL A 155 -12.62 18.12 20.38
CA VAL A 155 -12.30 16.69 20.54
C VAL A 155 -12.70 15.98 19.26
N ILE A 156 -11.75 15.28 18.65
CA ILE A 156 -11.96 14.53 17.40
C ILE A 156 -11.62 13.06 17.65
N GLN A 157 -12.54 12.19 17.26
CA GLN A 157 -12.33 10.74 17.20
C GLN A 157 -11.88 10.36 15.79
N TRP A 158 -10.92 9.44 15.70
CA TRP A 158 -10.46 8.82 14.44
C TRP A 158 -10.61 7.31 14.49
#